data_b2d8bc3bc5cb906508a6a2aae929e92e
#
_entry.id   b2d8bc3bc5cb906508a6a2aae929e92e
#
_cell.length_a   1.000
_cell.length_b   1.000
_cell.length_c   1.000
_cell.angle_alpha   90.00
_cell.angle_beta   90.00
_cell.angle_gamma   90.00
#
_symmetry.space_group_name_H-M   'P 1'
#
loop_
_entity.id
_entity.type
_entity.pdbx_description
1 polymer ?
#
loop_
_entity_poly.entity_id
_entity_poly.type
_entity_poly.pdbx_seq_one_letter_code
_entity_poly.pdbx_strand_id
1 'polypeptide(L)'
;ALITISDDGRGFDPERAPISRHGVSGSIITRMHDAQGQARIDSSPGAGTTVTLSWNPRTTTATTGASPLSLASCLETPRARAIVVCVFVLYTLVTLLEMRVDSYRRLAPVIAGLLAIGLAALALLKRWPAHRMPARAAALVAAITGGANVLVLFQIDSAGWPGYTSWCIGAGTTLCCGLIARERPRQAWAGLILIIVVIGVWTLSTGHNPANIFALGSGQFSTLLIWYLTARISIDITARTAASEAAGAEIAAQRRAHRESEALMRQAMTSVRRRVEPLL
;
A
#
# COMPACT_ATOMS: atom_id res chain seq x y z
N ALA A 1 8.54 -28.14 -7.72
CA ALA A 1 8.46 -29.59 -7.67
C ALA A 1 7.65 -30.08 -8.87
N LEU A 2 8.05 -31.19 -9.48
CA LEU A 2 7.33 -31.87 -10.54
C LEU A 2 7.10 -33.32 -10.09
N ILE A 3 5.86 -33.78 -10.12
CA ILE A 3 5.48 -35.14 -9.80
C ILE A 3 4.71 -35.69 -11.01
N THR A 4 5.14 -36.83 -11.56
CA THR A 4 4.44 -37.51 -12.62
C THR A 4 3.99 -38.87 -12.10
N ILE A 5 2.71 -39.17 -12.28
CA ILE A 5 2.06 -40.43 -11.92
C ILE A 5 1.49 -41.01 -13.21
N SER A 6 1.91 -42.24 -13.57
CA SER A 6 1.44 -42.92 -14.75
C SER A 6 0.84 -44.26 -14.40
N ASP A 7 -0.20 -44.66 -15.10
CA ASP A 7 -0.82 -45.99 -15.06
C ASP A 7 -0.98 -46.54 -16.47
N ASP A 8 -0.97 -47.89 -16.58
CA ASP A 8 -1.16 -48.63 -17.80
C ASP A 8 -2.63 -49.15 -17.97
N GLY A 9 -3.56 -48.40 -17.38
CA GLY A 9 -4.98 -48.73 -17.40
C GLY A 9 -5.64 -48.54 -18.78
N ARG A 10 -6.98 -48.60 -18.79
CA ARG A 10 -7.73 -48.45 -20.04
C ARG A 10 -7.69 -47.04 -20.63
N GLY A 11 -7.21 -46.07 -19.90
CA GLY A 11 -7.25 -44.68 -20.30
C GLY A 11 -8.67 -44.15 -20.57
N PHE A 12 -8.79 -42.91 -20.94
CA PHE A 12 -10.05 -42.27 -21.33
C PHE A 12 -9.79 -41.09 -22.25
N ASP A 13 -10.84 -40.61 -22.93
CA ASP A 13 -10.77 -39.37 -23.70
C ASP A 13 -11.13 -38.18 -22.76
N PRO A 14 -10.20 -37.28 -22.47
CA PRO A 14 -10.47 -36.15 -21.57
C PRO A 14 -11.55 -35.18 -22.06
N GLU A 15 -11.73 -35.05 -23.38
CA GLU A 15 -12.71 -34.15 -23.99
C GLU A 15 -14.13 -34.75 -23.99
N ARG A 16 -14.27 -36.07 -23.91
CA ARG A 16 -15.54 -36.79 -23.90
C ARG A 16 -15.95 -37.30 -22.53
N ALA A 17 -15.13 -37.07 -21.51
CA ALA A 17 -15.46 -37.53 -20.17
C ALA A 17 -16.72 -36.79 -19.66
N PRO A 18 -17.80 -37.49 -19.32
CA PRO A 18 -19.02 -36.81 -18.84
C PRO A 18 -18.76 -36.07 -17.56
N ILE A 19 -19.28 -34.83 -17.50
CA ILE A 19 -19.15 -33.88 -16.38
C ILE A 19 -19.62 -34.49 -15.02
N SER A 20 -20.40 -35.57 -15.06
CA SER A 20 -20.89 -36.29 -13.88
C SER A 20 -19.87 -37.18 -13.16
N ARG A 21 -18.73 -37.48 -13.75
CA ARG A 21 -17.61 -38.20 -13.10
C ARG A 21 -16.63 -37.23 -12.50
N HIS A 22 -16.99 -36.66 -11.35
CA HIS A 22 -16.25 -35.67 -10.56
C HIS A 22 -14.85 -36.11 -10.06
N GLY A 23 -14.35 -37.27 -10.47
CA GLY A 23 -13.14 -37.85 -9.90
C GLY A 23 -11.83 -37.22 -10.35
N VAL A 24 -11.70 -36.77 -11.59
CA VAL A 24 -10.41 -36.38 -12.16
C VAL A 24 -10.30 -34.87 -12.38
N SER A 25 -11.22 -34.26 -13.12
CA SER A 25 -11.18 -32.83 -13.40
C SER A 25 -11.54 -31.97 -12.17
N GLY A 26 -12.51 -32.40 -11.36
CA GLY A 26 -12.97 -31.65 -10.19
C GLY A 26 -12.08 -31.79 -8.95
N SER A 27 -11.36 -32.94 -8.78
CA SER A 27 -10.55 -33.11 -7.57
C SER A 27 -9.06 -32.77 -7.76
N ILE A 28 -8.43 -33.21 -8.83
CA ILE A 28 -6.98 -33.03 -9.02
C ILE A 28 -6.68 -31.60 -9.52
N ILE A 29 -7.35 -31.17 -10.58
CA ILE A 29 -7.10 -29.87 -11.20
C ILE A 29 -7.48 -28.74 -10.22
N THR A 30 -8.66 -28.83 -9.59
CA THR A 30 -9.11 -27.81 -8.65
C THR A 30 -8.21 -27.74 -7.43
N ARG A 31 -7.82 -28.88 -6.84
CA ARG A 31 -6.93 -28.90 -5.67
C ARG A 31 -5.54 -28.39 -5.98
N MET A 32 -5.01 -28.71 -7.17
CA MET A 32 -3.72 -28.15 -7.60
C MET A 32 -3.80 -26.66 -7.87
N HIS A 33 -4.89 -26.18 -8.47
CA HIS A 33 -5.15 -24.77 -8.67
C HIS A 33 -5.25 -24.03 -7.32
N ASP A 34 -6.00 -24.59 -6.36
CA ASP A 34 -6.12 -24.02 -5.00
C ASP A 34 -4.77 -23.99 -4.26
N ALA A 35 -3.90 -24.97 -4.55
CA ALA A 35 -2.53 -25.02 -4.06
C ALA A 35 -1.55 -24.16 -4.89
N GLN A 36 -2.07 -23.33 -5.83
CA GLN A 36 -1.27 -22.52 -6.76
C GLN A 36 -0.29 -23.34 -7.63
N GLY A 37 -0.59 -24.62 -7.86
CA GLY A 37 0.07 -25.49 -8.80
C GLY A 37 -0.73 -25.67 -10.09
N GLN A 38 -0.19 -26.45 -10.99
CA GLN A 38 -0.84 -26.86 -12.22
C GLN A 38 -0.89 -28.40 -12.31
N ALA A 39 -2.01 -28.93 -12.72
CA ALA A 39 -2.16 -30.35 -13.06
C ALA A 39 -2.45 -30.50 -14.55
N ARG A 40 -1.71 -31.37 -15.18
CA ARG A 40 -1.92 -31.80 -16.58
C ARG A 40 -2.23 -33.28 -16.59
N ILE A 41 -3.27 -33.65 -17.31
CA ILE A 41 -3.71 -35.04 -17.46
C ILE A 41 -3.65 -35.39 -18.94
N ASP A 42 -2.78 -36.33 -19.29
CA ASP A 42 -2.65 -36.90 -20.62
C ASP A 42 -3.18 -38.34 -20.55
N SER A 43 -4.31 -38.59 -21.21
CA SER A 43 -4.93 -39.92 -21.28
C SER A 43 -5.52 -40.16 -22.64
N SER A 44 -5.44 -41.41 -23.11
CA SER A 44 -6.12 -41.87 -24.33
C SER A 44 -6.62 -43.27 -24.14
N PRO A 45 -7.75 -43.64 -24.80
CA PRO A 45 -8.31 -44.98 -24.70
C PRO A 45 -7.29 -46.07 -25.14
N GLY A 46 -7.01 -47.02 -24.26
CA GLY A 46 -6.07 -48.11 -24.47
C GLY A 46 -4.60 -47.81 -24.16
N ALA A 47 -4.25 -46.59 -23.76
CA ALA A 47 -2.85 -46.20 -23.51
C ALA A 47 -2.57 -45.73 -22.08
N GLY A 48 -3.54 -45.94 -21.17
CA GLY A 48 -3.40 -45.52 -19.76
C GLY A 48 -3.57 -44.05 -19.51
N THR A 49 -3.15 -43.58 -18.33
CA THR A 49 -3.26 -42.17 -17.92
C THR A 49 -1.98 -41.70 -17.27
N THR A 50 -1.51 -40.53 -17.67
CA THR A 50 -0.39 -39.85 -17.03
C THR A 50 -0.86 -38.51 -16.45
N VAL A 51 -0.66 -38.34 -15.17
CA VAL A 51 -0.97 -37.09 -14.42
C VAL A 51 0.33 -36.42 -14.05
N THR A 52 0.55 -35.23 -14.58
CA THR A 52 1.72 -34.41 -14.26
C THR A 52 1.29 -33.27 -13.37
N LEU A 53 1.78 -33.26 -12.13
CA LEU A 53 1.56 -32.20 -11.16
C LEU A 53 2.80 -31.32 -11.12
N SER A 54 2.67 -30.09 -11.53
CA SER A 54 3.75 -29.11 -11.43
C SER A 54 3.41 -28.11 -10.34
N TRP A 55 4.19 -28.11 -9.31
CA TRP A 55 4.18 -27.09 -8.28
C TRP A 55 5.52 -26.38 -8.31
N ASN A 56 5.56 -25.25 -8.94
CA ASN A 56 6.63 -24.32 -8.74
C ASN A 56 6.21 -23.60 -7.43
N PRO A 57 6.93 -23.80 -6.32
CA PRO A 57 6.98 -22.74 -5.36
C PRO A 57 7.67 -21.62 -6.14
N ARG A 58 6.93 -20.89 -6.98
CA ARG A 58 7.26 -19.49 -6.98
C ARG A 58 7.45 -19.30 -5.51
N THR A 59 8.68 -19.02 -5.08
CA THR A 59 8.81 -18.02 -4.08
C THR A 59 7.84 -16.96 -4.57
N THR A 60 6.59 -17.14 -4.24
CA THR A 60 5.87 -16.11 -3.67
C THR A 60 6.88 -15.78 -2.58
N THR A 61 7.90 -14.95 -2.93
CA THR A 61 8.16 -13.87 -2.05
C THR A 61 6.80 -13.54 -1.66
N ALA A 62 6.38 -14.23 -0.58
CA ALA A 62 5.10 -14.14 -0.04
C ALA A 62 4.83 -12.71 -0.29
N THR A 63 3.99 -12.45 -1.37
CA THR A 63 3.54 -11.12 -1.52
C THR A 63 3.01 -10.99 -0.16
N THR A 64 3.97 -10.65 0.66
CA THR A 64 4.09 -10.80 2.09
C THR A 64 2.94 -9.99 2.46
N GLY A 65 1.88 -10.67 2.72
CA GLY A 65 0.50 -10.55 2.45
C GLY A 65 0.25 -9.13 2.08
N ALA A 66 -0.40 -8.82 1.01
CA ALA A 66 -0.69 -7.48 0.55
C ALA A 66 -0.64 -6.65 1.80
N SER A 67 0.47 -5.91 1.95
CA SER A 67 0.72 -5.20 3.21
C SER A 67 -0.52 -4.42 3.38
N PRO A 68 -1.40 -4.82 4.30
CA PRO A 68 -2.78 -4.48 4.26
C PRO A 68 -2.76 -2.97 4.15
N LEU A 69 -3.24 -2.41 3.03
CA LEU A 69 -3.49 -1.01 2.77
C LEU A 69 -2.55 -0.05 3.55
N SER A 70 -1.23 -0.22 3.36
CA SER A 70 -0.34 0.85 3.81
C SER A 70 -0.66 2.05 2.91
N LEU A 71 -0.69 3.25 3.46
CA LEU A 71 -0.87 4.48 2.67
C LEU A 71 0.16 4.53 1.51
N ALA A 72 1.32 3.89 1.68
CA ALA A 72 2.33 3.74 0.66
C ALA A 72 1.85 2.86 -0.51
N SER A 73 1.15 1.75 -0.25
CA SER A 73 0.61 0.89 -1.31
C SER A 73 -0.55 1.55 -2.06
N CYS A 74 -1.36 2.36 -1.37
CA CYS A 74 -2.39 3.17 -2.02
C CYS A 74 -1.78 4.17 -3.02
N LEU A 75 -0.66 4.82 -2.66
CA LEU A 75 0.04 5.74 -3.56
C LEU A 75 0.68 5.05 -4.77
N GLU A 76 0.73 3.73 -4.83
CA GLU A 76 1.23 2.97 -5.97
C GLU A 76 0.19 2.72 -7.04
N THR A 77 -1.07 2.78 -6.69
CA THR A 77 -2.15 2.66 -7.67
C THR A 77 -2.22 3.89 -8.57
N PRO A 78 -2.40 3.72 -9.90
CA PRO A 78 -2.47 4.85 -10.81
C PRO A 78 -3.64 5.79 -10.49
N ARG A 79 -4.76 5.23 -9.97
CA ARG A 79 -5.93 6.01 -9.55
C ARG A 79 -5.64 6.91 -8.36
N ALA A 80 -5.00 6.39 -7.29
CA ALA A 80 -4.67 7.20 -6.13
C ALA A 80 -3.66 8.30 -6.46
N ARG A 81 -2.69 8.01 -7.34
CA ARG A 81 -1.77 9.05 -7.84
C ARG A 81 -2.49 10.14 -8.61
N ALA A 82 -3.40 9.75 -9.51
CA ALA A 82 -4.20 10.73 -10.26
C ALA A 82 -4.99 11.62 -9.30
N ILE A 83 -5.63 11.05 -8.27
CA ILE A 83 -6.34 11.82 -7.24
C ILE A 83 -5.40 12.79 -6.52
N VAL A 84 -4.22 12.33 -6.06
CA VAL A 84 -3.25 13.19 -5.37
C VAL A 84 -2.77 14.31 -6.28
N VAL A 85 -2.47 14.01 -7.54
CA VAL A 85 -2.07 15.02 -8.53
C VAL A 85 -3.21 16.01 -8.77
N CYS A 86 -4.45 15.55 -8.97
CA CYS A 86 -5.61 16.43 -9.17
C CYS A 86 -5.82 17.34 -7.96
N VAL A 87 -5.76 16.82 -6.74
CA VAL A 87 -5.89 17.62 -5.52
C VAL A 87 -4.77 18.64 -5.41
N PHE A 88 -3.53 18.26 -5.71
CA PHE A 88 -2.38 19.18 -5.67
C PHE A 88 -2.50 20.27 -6.74
N VAL A 89 -2.89 19.92 -7.98
CA VAL A 89 -3.11 20.87 -9.07
C VAL A 89 -4.25 21.83 -8.72
N LEU A 90 -5.38 21.31 -8.22
CA LEU A 90 -6.51 22.13 -7.81
C LEU A 90 -6.12 23.09 -6.67
N TYR A 91 -5.42 22.59 -5.65
CA TYR A 91 -4.91 23.42 -4.56
C TYR A 91 -3.98 24.52 -5.10
N THR A 92 -3.04 24.18 -5.99
CA THR A 92 -2.12 25.13 -6.60
C THR A 92 -2.87 26.18 -7.43
N LEU A 93 -3.88 25.74 -8.21
CA LEU A 93 -4.69 26.64 -9.02
C LEU A 93 -5.49 27.63 -8.16
N VAL A 94 -6.19 27.15 -7.13
CA VAL A 94 -6.91 28.00 -6.17
C VAL A 94 -5.96 29.00 -5.52
N THR A 95 -4.79 28.52 -5.07
CA THR A 95 -3.78 29.38 -4.45
C THR A 95 -3.28 30.47 -5.42
N LEU A 96 -3.04 30.13 -6.69
CA LEU A 96 -2.61 31.10 -7.70
C LEU A 96 -3.70 32.11 -8.03
N LEU A 97 -4.98 31.69 -8.04
CA LEU A 97 -6.11 32.58 -8.29
C LEU A 97 -6.33 33.58 -7.14
N GLU A 98 -6.08 33.14 -5.90
CA GLU A 98 -6.24 33.98 -4.72
C GLU A 98 -4.97 34.77 -4.38
N MET A 99 -3.85 34.45 -5.01
CA MET A 99 -2.57 35.10 -4.80
C MET A 99 -2.60 36.52 -5.37
N ARG A 100 -2.50 37.51 -4.46
CA ARG A 100 -2.30 38.90 -4.85
C ARG A 100 -0.85 39.10 -5.22
N VAL A 101 -0.57 39.19 -6.53
CA VAL A 101 0.79 39.39 -7.07
C VAL A 101 1.44 40.65 -6.48
N ASP A 102 0.64 41.68 -6.24
CA ASP A 102 1.09 42.95 -5.65
C ASP A 102 1.55 42.84 -4.18
N SER A 103 1.28 41.71 -3.52
CA SER A 103 1.71 41.49 -2.13
C SER A 103 3.14 41.01 -1.99
N TYR A 104 3.83 40.76 -3.09
CA TYR A 104 5.21 40.29 -3.07
C TYR A 104 6.19 41.32 -3.59
N ARG A 105 7.29 41.54 -2.87
CA ARG A 105 8.39 42.43 -3.29
C ARG A 105 9.06 41.99 -4.58
N ARG A 106 9.24 40.69 -4.74
CA ARG A 106 9.86 40.07 -5.94
C ARG A 106 9.19 38.75 -6.26
N LEU A 107 8.78 38.58 -7.50
CA LEU A 107 8.11 37.36 -7.96
C LEU A 107 9.08 36.20 -8.25
N ALA A 108 10.31 36.48 -8.65
CA ALA A 108 11.26 35.44 -9.01
C ALA A 108 11.52 34.41 -7.88
N PRO A 109 11.76 34.80 -6.62
CA PRO A 109 11.89 33.85 -5.52
C PRO A 109 10.60 33.07 -5.24
N VAL A 110 9.42 33.70 -5.42
CA VAL A 110 8.12 33.05 -5.24
C VAL A 110 7.91 31.93 -6.27
N ILE A 111 8.23 32.23 -7.54
CA ILE A 111 8.19 31.24 -8.63
C ILE A 111 9.19 30.10 -8.35
N ALA A 112 10.42 30.44 -7.92
CA ALA A 112 11.42 29.44 -7.55
C ALA A 112 10.93 28.52 -6.42
N GLY A 113 10.28 29.07 -5.39
CA GLY A 113 9.65 28.33 -4.31
C GLY A 113 8.54 27.40 -4.79
N LEU A 114 7.69 27.88 -5.70
CA LEU A 114 6.63 27.08 -6.32
C LEU A 114 7.20 25.90 -7.11
N LEU A 115 8.21 26.14 -7.94
CA LEU A 115 8.90 25.09 -8.70
C LEU A 115 9.57 24.06 -7.78
N ALA A 116 10.22 24.52 -6.71
CA ALA A 116 10.85 23.65 -5.72
C ALA A 116 9.82 22.72 -5.03
N ILE A 117 8.67 23.26 -4.63
CA ILE A 117 7.55 22.47 -4.07
C ILE A 117 7.02 21.48 -5.10
N GLY A 118 6.85 21.87 -6.35
CA GLY A 118 6.44 21.00 -7.44
C GLY A 118 7.43 19.84 -7.67
N LEU A 119 8.72 20.11 -7.69
CA LEU A 119 9.75 19.07 -7.79
C LEU A 119 9.76 18.12 -6.59
N ALA A 120 9.56 18.64 -5.39
CA ALA A 120 9.44 17.82 -4.18
C ALA A 120 8.18 16.91 -4.23
N ALA A 121 7.05 17.43 -4.72
CA ALA A 121 5.83 16.65 -4.94
C ALA A 121 6.06 15.53 -5.98
N LEU A 122 6.72 15.82 -7.09
CA LEU A 122 7.09 14.81 -8.09
C LEU A 122 8.01 13.73 -7.50
N ALA A 123 8.95 14.09 -6.64
CA ALA A 123 9.81 13.13 -5.94
C ALA A 123 9.00 12.21 -5.01
N LEU A 124 7.97 12.71 -4.34
CA LEU A 124 7.05 11.91 -3.53
C LEU A 124 6.20 10.95 -4.38
N LEU A 125 5.81 11.35 -5.60
CA LEU A 125 4.99 10.56 -6.52
C LEU A 125 5.81 9.54 -7.31
N LYS A 126 7.14 9.68 -7.34
CA LYS A 126 8.04 8.75 -8.04
C LYS A 126 7.90 7.34 -7.49
N ARG A 127 7.96 6.33 -8.38
CA ARG A 127 8.08 4.92 -7.98
C ARG A 127 9.49 4.64 -7.49
N TRP A 128 9.60 4.28 -6.22
CA TRP A 128 10.88 3.94 -5.62
C TRP A 128 11.05 2.41 -5.57
N PRO A 129 12.28 1.88 -5.79
CA PRO A 129 12.56 0.46 -5.60
C PRO A 129 12.18 0.03 -4.18
N ALA A 130 11.68 -1.20 -4.02
CA ALA A 130 11.24 -1.76 -2.74
C ALA A 130 10.16 -0.93 -2.01
N HIS A 131 9.38 -0.12 -2.76
CA HIS A 131 8.27 0.70 -2.24
C HIS A 131 8.66 1.72 -1.16
N ARG A 132 9.94 1.87 -0.86
CA ARG A 132 10.45 2.79 0.17
C ARG A 132 11.28 3.90 -0.41
N MET A 133 10.90 5.14 -0.11
CA MET A 133 11.70 6.31 -0.45
C MET A 133 13.01 6.30 0.36
N PRO A 134 14.19 6.49 -0.26
CA PRO A 134 15.45 6.54 0.48
C PRO A 134 15.47 7.74 1.44
N ALA A 135 16.14 7.56 2.60
CA ALA A 135 16.17 8.59 3.65
C ALA A 135 16.78 9.92 3.15
N ARG A 136 17.77 9.84 2.27
CA ARG A 136 18.39 11.04 1.67
C ARG A 136 17.42 11.83 0.80
N ALA A 137 16.59 11.15 0.00
CA ALA A 137 15.58 11.82 -0.82
C ALA A 137 14.47 12.41 0.06
N ALA A 138 14.06 11.73 1.12
CA ALA A 138 13.11 12.26 2.07
C ALA A 138 13.66 13.48 2.84
N ALA A 139 14.92 13.46 3.23
CA ALA A 139 15.58 14.60 3.85
C ALA A 139 15.69 15.80 2.88
N LEU A 140 15.96 15.53 1.60
CA LEU A 140 15.96 16.57 0.56
C LEU A 140 14.58 17.20 0.41
N VAL A 141 13.50 16.42 0.38
CA VAL A 141 12.13 16.94 0.34
C VAL A 141 11.84 17.82 1.56
N ALA A 142 12.23 17.40 2.76
CA ALA A 142 12.07 18.19 3.98
C ALA A 142 12.87 19.51 3.92
N ALA A 143 14.11 19.48 3.41
CA ALA A 143 14.93 20.67 3.23
C ALA A 143 14.35 21.63 2.18
N ILE A 144 13.86 21.10 1.04
CA ILE A 144 13.17 21.89 0.01
C ILE A 144 11.93 22.57 0.60
N THR A 145 11.18 21.87 1.45
CA THR A 145 10.01 22.43 2.13
C THR A 145 10.39 23.68 2.96
N GLY A 146 11.44 23.59 3.77
CA GLY A 146 11.94 24.74 4.52
C GLY A 146 12.45 25.86 3.64
N GLY A 147 13.30 25.53 2.64
CA GLY A 147 13.87 26.49 1.70
C GLY A 147 12.82 27.24 0.87
N ALA A 148 11.79 26.55 0.38
CA ALA A 148 10.69 27.17 -0.34
C ALA A 148 9.91 28.16 0.54
N ASN A 149 9.71 27.83 1.83
CA ASN A 149 9.09 28.76 2.77
C ASN A 149 9.95 30.00 2.99
N VAL A 150 11.27 29.87 3.07
CA VAL A 150 12.18 31.05 3.14
C VAL A 150 12.01 31.91 1.88
N LEU A 151 12.08 31.31 0.69
CA LEU A 151 11.99 32.03 -0.57
C LEU A 151 10.68 32.82 -0.72
N VAL A 152 9.56 32.31 -0.21
CA VAL A 152 8.25 32.93 -0.36
C VAL A 152 7.93 33.91 0.77
N LEU A 153 8.05 33.51 2.04
CA LEU A 153 7.66 34.32 3.18
C LEU A 153 8.41 35.65 3.25
N PHE A 154 9.71 35.66 2.96
CA PHE A 154 10.51 36.88 2.96
C PHE A 154 10.23 37.84 1.79
N GLN A 155 9.38 37.45 0.84
CA GLN A 155 8.89 38.33 -0.22
C GLN A 155 7.56 39.00 0.10
N ILE A 156 6.87 38.57 1.17
CA ILE A 156 5.58 39.16 1.56
C ILE A 156 5.79 40.57 2.09
N ASP A 157 5.18 41.54 1.44
CA ASP A 157 5.28 42.96 1.78
C ASP A 157 4.00 43.46 2.46
N SER A 158 3.56 42.73 3.48
CA SER A 158 2.34 43.12 4.20
C SER A 158 2.63 43.36 5.67
N ALA A 159 2.23 44.53 6.18
CA ALA A 159 2.25 44.82 7.62
C ALA A 159 1.13 44.08 8.36
N GLY A 160 0.19 43.46 7.63
CA GLY A 160 -0.97 42.78 8.18
C GLY A 160 -0.87 41.25 8.16
N TRP A 161 -1.99 40.58 8.43
CA TRP A 161 -2.11 39.14 8.37
C TRP A 161 -1.80 38.63 6.93
N PRO A 162 -0.85 37.69 6.74
CA PRO A 162 -0.41 37.28 5.40
C PRO A 162 -1.48 36.53 4.60
N GLY A 163 -2.51 35.97 5.23
CA GLY A 163 -3.60 35.28 4.55
C GLY A 163 -3.10 34.22 3.55
N TYR A 164 -3.71 34.21 2.38
CA TYR A 164 -3.33 33.26 1.29
C TYR A 164 -1.98 33.53 0.65
N THR A 165 -1.37 34.67 0.90
CA THR A 165 0.01 34.94 0.42
C THR A 165 1.04 34.02 1.07
N SER A 166 0.71 33.39 2.20
CA SER A 166 1.54 32.38 2.90
C SER A 166 1.26 30.94 2.46
N TRP A 167 0.75 30.74 1.25
CA TRP A 167 0.39 29.42 0.69
C TRP A 167 1.50 28.36 0.81
N CYS A 168 2.76 28.76 0.79
CA CYS A 168 3.92 27.88 0.90
C CYS A 168 3.93 27.06 2.19
N ILE A 169 3.35 27.59 3.29
CA ILE A 169 3.24 26.91 4.58
C ILE A 169 2.35 25.68 4.44
N GLY A 170 1.13 25.84 3.88
CA GLY A 170 0.21 24.74 3.64
C GLY A 170 0.73 23.72 2.63
N ALA A 171 1.33 24.20 1.54
CA ALA A 171 1.95 23.33 0.53
C ALA A 171 3.10 22.51 1.14
N GLY A 172 3.96 23.13 1.95
CA GLY A 172 5.03 22.47 2.66
C GLY A 172 4.53 21.41 3.63
N THR A 173 3.47 21.72 4.38
CA THR A 173 2.84 20.74 5.28
C THR A 173 2.25 19.56 4.53
N THR A 174 1.65 19.79 3.36
CA THR A 174 1.15 18.71 2.48
C THR A 174 2.29 17.80 2.04
N LEU A 175 3.47 18.33 1.71
CA LEU A 175 4.65 17.52 1.42
C LEU A 175 5.10 16.69 2.65
N CYS A 176 5.04 17.26 3.85
CA CYS A 176 5.32 16.53 5.10
C CYS A 176 4.31 15.38 5.32
N CYS A 177 3.03 15.59 5.04
CA CYS A 177 2.01 14.52 5.06
C CYS A 177 2.35 13.42 4.02
N GLY A 178 2.82 13.80 2.83
CA GLY A 178 3.33 12.87 1.82
C GLY A 178 4.52 12.05 2.30
N LEU A 179 5.43 12.63 3.08
CA LEU A 179 6.54 11.89 3.70
C LEU A 179 6.06 10.86 4.73
N ILE A 180 5.00 11.16 5.50
CA ILE A 180 4.36 10.17 6.39
C ILE A 180 3.79 9.02 5.57
N ALA A 181 3.09 9.31 4.48
CA ALA A 181 2.53 8.30 3.58
C ALA A 181 3.62 7.43 2.93
N ARG A 182 4.86 7.95 2.80
CA ARG A 182 6.04 7.22 2.34
C ARG A 182 6.84 6.54 3.47
N GLU A 183 6.23 6.39 4.66
CA GLU A 183 6.84 5.77 5.85
C GLU A 183 8.14 6.47 6.32
N ARG A 184 8.18 7.82 6.17
CA ARG A 184 9.31 8.66 6.59
C ARG A 184 8.90 9.72 7.61
N PRO A 185 8.33 9.32 8.77
CA PRO A 185 7.80 10.27 9.76
C PRO A 185 8.87 11.18 10.37
N ARG A 186 10.10 10.68 10.56
CA ARG A 186 11.19 11.51 11.11
C ARG A 186 11.48 12.72 10.22
N GLN A 187 11.55 12.51 8.90
CA GLN A 187 11.78 13.58 7.94
C GLN A 187 10.58 14.51 7.80
N ALA A 188 9.36 13.96 7.94
CA ALA A 188 8.13 14.77 7.96
C ALA A 188 8.12 15.75 9.13
N TRP A 189 8.42 15.27 10.34
CA TRP A 189 8.52 16.13 11.53
C TRP A 189 9.67 17.13 11.42
N ALA A 190 10.82 16.73 10.88
CA ALA A 190 11.93 17.66 10.63
C ALA A 190 11.52 18.77 9.65
N GLY A 191 10.79 18.44 8.58
CA GLY A 191 10.24 19.42 7.64
C GLY A 191 9.27 20.41 8.32
N LEU A 192 8.37 19.91 9.17
CA LEU A 192 7.47 20.79 9.93
C LEU A 192 8.23 21.72 10.90
N ILE A 193 9.23 21.20 11.60
CA ILE A 193 10.06 22.01 12.49
C ILE A 193 10.75 23.12 11.67
N LEU A 194 11.28 22.81 10.50
CA LEU A 194 11.86 23.82 9.61
C LEU A 194 10.86 24.90 9.20
N ILE A 195 9.63 24.52 8.84
CA ILE A 195 8.55 25.47 8.54
C ILE A 195 8.29 26.38 9.74
N ILE A 196 8.14 25.82 10.95
CA ILE A 196 7.86 26.59 12.17
C ILE A 196 9.02 27.54 12.49
N VAL A 197 10.26 27.09 12.34
CA VAL A 197 11.45 27.93 12.53
C VAL A 197 11.45 29.09 11.53
N VAL A 198 11.17 28.82 10.26
CA VAL A 198 11.10 29.87 9.21
C VAL A 198 9.99 30.88 9.52
N ILE A 199 8.81 30.43 9.94
CA ILE A 199 7.72 31.30 10.38
C ILE A 199 8.17 32.17 11.54
N GLY A 200 8.86 31.57 12.53
CA GLY A 200 9.38 32.29 13.70
C GLY A 200 10.39 33.39 13.32
N VAL A 201 11.40 33.02 12.51
CA VAL A 201 12.42 33.98 12.04
C VAL A 201 11.79 35.08 11.21
N TRP A 202 10.87 34.74 10.28
CA TRP A 202 10.15 35.72 9.47
C TRP A 202 9.33 36.69 10.35
N THR A 203 8.52 36.17 11.29
CA THR A 203 7.66 36.96 12.16
C THR A 203 8.50 37.94 13.00
N LEU A 204 9.61 37.46 13.59
CA LEU A 204 10.47 38.29 14.44
C LEU A 204 11.28 39.33 13.63
N SER A 205 11.76 38.98 12.45
CA SER A 205 12.54 39.86 11.60
C SER A 205 11.74 40.97 10.93
N THR A 206 10.44 40.72 10.71
CA THR A 206 9.53 41.68 10.05
C THR A 206 8.72 42.52 11.07
N GLY A 207 8.90 42.32 12.38
CA GLY A 207 8.19 43.05 13.41
C GLY A 207 6.72 42.68 13.57
N HIS A 208 6.32 41.53 13.06
CA HIS A 208 4.96 41.03 13.24
C HIS A 208 4.71 40.57 14.69
N ASN A 209 3.45 40.51 15.08
CA ASN A 209 3.08 40.02 16.39
C ASN A 209 3.53 38.55 16.57
N PRO A 210 4.31 38.23 17.64
CA PRO A 210 4.75 36.85 17.92
C PRO A 210 3.60 35.84 18.01
N ALA A 211 2.38 36.28 18.36
CA ALA A 211 1.19 35.41 18.30
C ALA A 211 0.92 34.79 16.93
N ASN A 212 1.42 35.40 15.84
CA ASN A 212 1.30 34.86 14.48
C ASN A 212 2.07 33.54 14.32
N ILE A 213 3.16 33.32 15.06
CA ILE A 213 3.90 32.06 15.06
C ILE A 213 2.96 30.93 15.49
N PHE A 214 2.22 31.16 16.58
CA PHE A 214 1.27 30.19 17.07
C PHE A 214 0.07 30.02 16.12
N ALA A 215 -0.47 31.12 15.61
CA ALA A 215 -1.62 31.10 14.71
C ALA A 215 -1.32 30.37 13.38
N LEU A 216 -0.16 30.61 12.78
CA LEU A 216 0.25 29.96 11.55
C LEU A 216 0.76 28.53 11.78
N GLY A 217 1.42 28.28 12.89
CA GLY A 217 2.07 26.99 13.20
C GLY A 217 1.10 25.93 13.74
N SER A 218 0.12 26.32 14.55
CA SER A 218 -0.79 25.34 15.21
C SER A 218 -1.62 24.55 14.23
N GLY A 219 -2.12 25.17 13.17
CA GLY A 219 -2.87 24.48 12.12
C GLY A 219 -2.01 23.45 11.38
N GLN A 220 -0.76 23.78 11.12
CA GLN A 220 0.18 22.89 10.44
C GLN A 220 0.57 21.70 11.33
N PHE A 221 0.83 21.97 12.61
CA PHE A 221 1.09 20.92 13.58
C PHE A 221 -0.10 19.97 13.72
N SER A 222 -1.32 20.50 13.87
CA SER A 222 -2.54 19.69 13.98
C SER A 222 -2.77 18.83 12.74
N THR A 223 -2.58 19.41 11.54
CA THR A 223 -2.71 18.69 10.28
C THR A 223 -1.73 17.52 10.20
N LEU A 224 -0.46 17.75 10.49
CA LEU A 224 0.56 16.69 10.43
C LEU A 224 0.33 15.64 11.51
N LEU A 225 -0.09 16.03 12.71
CA LEU A 225 -0.40 15.11 13.81
C LEU A 225 -1.58 14.20 13.44
N ILE A 226 -2.66 14.76 12.90
CA ILE A 226 -3.83 13.98 12.45
C ILE A 226 -3.40 12.96 11.38
N TRP A 227 -2.63 13.39 10.38
CA TRP A 227 -2.10 12.49 9.35
C TRP A 227 -1.21 11.39 9.92
N TYR A 228 -0.34 11.74 10.87
CA TYR A 228 0.53 10.76 11.54
C TYR A 228 -0.28 9.72 12.32
N LEU A 229 -1.25 10.18 13.12
CA LEU A 229 -2.12 9.28 13.89
C LEU A 229 -2.97 8.39 12.98
N THR A 230 -3.56 8.96 11.92
CA THR A 230 -4.33 8.21 10.93
C THR A 230 -3.47 7.13 10.25
N ALA A 231 -2.25 7.45 9.86
CA ALA A 231 -1.32 6.49 9.28
C ALA A 231 -0.98 5.37 10.28
N ARG A 232 -0.72 5.71 11.54
CA ARG A 232 -0.42 4.72 12.60
C ARG A 232 -1.59 3.79 12.89
N ILE A 233 -2.79 4.35 13.01
CA ILE A 233 -4.01 3.58 13.26
C ILE A 233 -4.31 2.67 12.06
N SER A 234 -4.17 3.16 10.84
CA SER A 234 -4.37 2.35 9.64
C SER A 234 -3.40 1.16 9.59
N ILE A 235 -2.13 1.34 9.91
CA ILE A 235 -1.13 0.27 9.97
C ILE A 235 -1.51 -0.75 11.05
N ASP A 236 -1.94 -0.32 12.23
CA ASP A 236 -2.32 -1.20 13.34
C ASP A 236 -3.58 -2.03 13.01
N ILE A 237 -4.63 -1.37 12.49
CA ILE A 237 -5.86 -2.06 12.07
C ILE A 237 -5.56 -3.13 11.04
N THR A 238 -4.77 -2.80 10.04
CA THR A 238 -4.45 -3.73 8.96
C THR A 238 -3.57 -4.88 9.42
N ALA A 239 -2.64 -4.65 10.35
CA ALA A 239 -1.86 -5.72 10.97
C ALA A 239 -2.77 -6.68 11.76
N ARG A 240 -3.73 -6.15 12.51
CA ARG A 240 -4.71 -6.97 13.26
C ARG A 240 -5.63 -7.77 12.35
N THR A 241 -6.10 -7.16 11.26
CA THR A 241 -6.95 -7.85 10.28
C THR A 241 -6.19 -9.01 9.62
N ALA A 242 -4.95 -8.79 9.20
CA ALA A 242 -4.12 -9.85 8.63
C ALA A 242 -3.86 -10.99 9.63
N ALA A 243 -3.61 -10.67 10.90
CA ALA A 243 -3.44 -11.67 11.94
C ALA A 243 -4.71 -12.48 12.18
N SER A 244 -5.88 -11.83 12.19
CA SER A 244 -7.17 -12.53 12.37
C SER A 244 -7.52 -13.41 11.18
N GLU A 245 -7.22 -13.00 9.95
CA GLU A 245 -7.40 -13.81 8.75
C GLU A 245 -6.47 -15.04 8.75
N ALA A 246 -5.21 -14.88 9.16
CA ALA A 246 -4.27 -15.97 9.28
C ALA A 246 -4.73 -17.01 10.32
N ALA A 247 -5.18 -16.56 11.50
CA ALA A 247 -5.72 -17.43 12.54
C ALA A 247 -7.00 -18.14 12.07
N GLY A 248 -7.88 -17.45 11.34
CA GLY A 248 -9.07 -18.04 10.74
C GLY A 248 -8.74 -19.13 9.72
N ALA A 249 -7.73 -18.90 8.87
CA ALA A 249 -7.27 -19.87 7.89
C ALA A 249 -6.68 -21.13 8.56
N GLU A 250 -5.92 -20.97 9.64
CA GLU A 250 -5.36 -22.08 10.42
C GLU A 250 -6.45 -22.94 11.07
N ILE A 251 -7.46 -22.31 11.70
CA ILE A 251 -8.61 -23.01 12.28
C ILE A 251 -9.38 -23.76 11.18
N ALA A 252 -9.56 -23.16 10.01
CA ALA A 252 -10.23 -23.80 8.89
C ALA A 252 -9.44 -25.02 8.37
N ALA A 253 -8.11 -24.92 8.32
CA ALA A 253 -7.24 -26.03 7.92
C ALA A 253 -7.30 -27.18 8.93
N GLN A 254 -7.26 -26.91 10.24
CA GLN A 254 -7.39 -27.90 11.31
C GLN A 254 -8.74 -28.62 11.24
N ARG A 255 -9.86 -27.88 11.02
CA ARG A 255 -11.18 -28.45 10.87
C ARG A 255 -11.30 -29.37 9.63
N ARG A 256 -10.63 -29.01 8.52
CA ARG A 256 -10.59 -29.87 7.32
C ARG A 256 -9.84 -31.17 7.61
N ALA A 257 -8.65 -31.08 8.20
CA ALA A 257 -7.86 -32.25 8.57
C ALA A 257 -8.63 -33.18 9.53
N HIS A 258 -9.34 -32.63 10.50
CA HIS A 258 -10.15 -33.41 11.42
C HIS A 258 -11.31 -34.14 10.71
N ARG A 259 -12.04 -33.47 9.83
CA ARG A 259 -13.10 -34.09 9.02
C ARG A 259 -12.59 -35.19 8.08
N GLU A 260 -11.41 -35.00 7.51
CA GLU A 260 -10.77 -36.00 6.66
C GLU A 260 -10.39 -37.24 7.47
N SER A 261 -9.84 -37.07 8.67
CA SER A 261 -9.51 -38.17 9.57
C SER A 261 -10.74 -38.94 10.06
N GLU A 262 -11.83 -38.22 10.39
CA GLU A 262 -13.11 -38.87 10.72
C GLU A 262 -13.72 -39.67 9.54
N ALA A 263 -13.63 -39.12 8.34
CA ALA A 263 -14.12 -39.79 7.12
C ALA A 263 -13.32 -41.08 6.85
N LEU A 264 -12.02 -41.04 6.98
CA LEU A 264 -11.16 -42.22 6.85
C LEU A 264 -11.47 -43.28 7.93
N MET A 265 -11.69 -42.87 9.16
CA MET A 265 -12.03 -43.78 10.26
C MET A 265 -13.39 -44.46 10.05
N ARG A 266 -14.39 -43.69 9.55
CA ARG A 266 -15.70 -44.26 9.16
C ARG A 266 -15.58 -45.28 8.00
N GLN A 267 -14.75 -44.98 6.98
CA GLN A 267 -14.51 -45.92 5.88
C GLN A 267 -13.83 -47.19 6.37
N ALA A 268 -12.83 -47.07 7.26
CA ALA A 268 -12.13 -48.20 7.84
C ALA A 268 -13.14 -49.08 8.64
N MET A 269 -13.94 -48.48 9.49
CA MET A 269 -14.99 -49.23 10.26
C MET A 269 -15.99 -49.94 9.35
N THR A 270 -16.43 -49.28 8.27
CA THR A 270 -17.36 -49.87 7.30
C THR A 270 -16.76 -51.05 6.57
N SER A 271 -15.47 -50.96 6.25
CA SER A 271 -14.72 -52.05 5.60
C SER A 271 -14.53 -53.26 6.50
N VAL A 272 -14.24 -53.04 7.79
CA VAL A 272 -14.14 -54.09 8.81
C VAL A 272 -15.50 -54.77 9.02
N ARG A 273 -16.55 -54.01 9.15
CA ARG A 273 -17.93 -54.55 9.30
C ARG A 273 -18.34 -55.46 8.14
N ARG A 274 -18.05 -55.06 6.89
CA ARG A 274 -18.33 -55.89 5.69
C ARG A 274 -17.54 -57.19 5.66
N ARG A 275 -16.36 -57.25 6.29
CA ARG A 275 -15.53 -58.46 6.34
C ARG A 275 -15.97 -59.41 7.47
N VAL A 276 -16.55 -58.90 8.52
CA VAL A 276 -16.97 -59.69 9.70
C VAL A 276 -18.41 -60.20 9.56
N GLU A 277 -19.32 -59.43 8.90
CA GLU A 277 -20.72 -59.80 8.73
C GLU A 277 -20.95 -61.16 8.06
N PRO A 278 -20.17 -61.64 7.05
CA PRO A 278 -20.36 -62.97 6.48
C PRO A 278 -19.74 -64.12 7.32
N LEU A 279 -19.07 -63.78 8.44
CA LEU A 279 -18.45 -64.78 9.34
C LEU A 279 -19.32 -65.07 10.63
N LEU A 280 -20.38 -64.30 10.79
CA LEU A 280 -21.40 -64.45 11.83
C LEU A 280 -22.66 -65.04 11.22
#